data_f40ec6465e9c3452469294ccaa8fa8b6
#
_entry.id   f40ec6465e9c3452469294ccaa8fa8b6
#
_cell.length_a   1.000
_cell.length_b   1.000
_cell.length_c   1.000
_cell.angle_alpha   90.00
_cell.angle_beta   90.00
_cell.angle_gamma   90.00
#
_symmetry.space_group_name_H-M   'P 1'
#
loop_
_entity.id
_entity.type
_entity.pdbx_description
1 polymer ?
#
loop_
_entity_poly.entity_id
_entity_poly.type
_entity_poly.pdbx_seq_one_letter_code
_entity_poly.pdbx_strand_id
1 'polypeptide(L)'
;FPTRRSSDLNDEKYAESVNLIFGFKDENSVLFKDELGLWKEKFNTIYTLDKGEKEGFENGLVTTHLSKLPLEKFKDNYEVIIVGPPMMMKFTALEFVKLGVPEDKIYVSFERKMSCAIGKCGHCRIDETYVCLEGPVFNYTKAKSLLD
;
A
#
# COMPACT_ATOMS: atom_id res chain seq x y z
N PHE A 1 4.61 -11.29 -11.33
CA PHE A 1 4.70 -11.46 -9.87
C PHE A 1 4.24 -12.86 -9.52
N PRO A 2 5.07 -13.69 -8.90
CA PRO A 2 4.55 -14.87 -8.27
C PRO A 2 3.54 -14.40 -7.21
N THR A 3 2.29 -14.80 -7.36
CA THR A 3 1.28 -14.60 -6.34
C THR A 3 1.77 -15.34 -5.10
N ARG A 4 2.43 -14.63 -4.19
CA ARG A 4 2.74 -15.18 -2.89
C ARG A 4 1.42 -15.49 -2.20
N ARG A 5 1.15 -16.75 -2.01
CA ARG A 5 -0.02 -17.18 -1.24
C ARG A 5 0.12 -16.63 0.18
N SER A 6 -0.99 -16.32 0.83
CA SER A 6 -1.01 -15.90 2.23
C SER A 6 -0.24 -16.85 3.18
N SER A 7 -0.01 -18.10 2.76
CA SER A 7 0.86 -19.08 3.44
C SER A 7 2.31 -18.63 3.56
N ASP A 8 2.81 -17.80 2.62
CA ASP A 8 4.21 -17.37 2.63
C ASP A 8 4.44 -16.25 3.68
N LEU A 9 3.39 -15.52 4.05
CA LEU A 9 3.42 -14.55 5.15
C LEU A 9 3.42 -15.22 6.54
N ASN A 10 3.18 -16.53 6.60
CA ASN A 10 3.26 -17.32 7.85
C ASN A 10 4.67 -17.79 8.17
N ASP A 11 5.63 -17.59 7.26
CA ASP A 11 7.02 -17.94 7.52
C ASP A 11 7.67 -16.87 8.41
N GLU A 12 8.04 -17.24 9.64
CA GLU A 12 8.66 -16.34 10.63
C GLU A 12 9.90 -15.62 10.08
N LYS A 13 10.59 -16.25 9.14
CA LYS A 13 11.78 -15.70 8.48
C LYS A 13 11.53 -14.37 7.76
N TYR A 14 10.31 -14.12 7.28
CA TYR A 14 9.96 -12.89 6.57
C TYR A 14 9.27 -11.84 7.46
N ALA A 15 8.83 -12.21 8.65
CA ALA A 15 8.08 -11.33 9.54
C ALA A 15 8.86 -10.06 9.92
N GLU A 16 10.17 -10.20 10.19
CA GLU A 16 11.04 -9.08 10.57
C GLU A 16 11.32 -8.10 9.40
N SER A 17 11.15 -8.55 8.15
CA SER A 17 11.38 -7.74 6.95
C SER A 17 10.13 -7.02 6.46
N VAL A 18 8.95 -7.31 7.04
CA VAL A 18 7.67 -6.73 6.63
C VAL A 18 7.27 -5.62 7.60
N ASN A 19 7.06 -4.43 7.04
CA ASN A 19 6.50 -3.28 7.75
C ASN A 19 5.16 -2.94 7.13
N LEU A 20 4.13 -2.76 7.95
CA LEU A 20 2.76 -2.53 7.50
C LEU A 20 2.26 -1.20 8.08
N ILE A 21 1.59 -0.40 7.24
CA ILE A 21 0.79 0.74 7.68
C ILE A 21 -0.63 0.57 7.16
N PHE A 22 -1.60 0.65 8.05
CA PHE A 22 -3.02 0.63 7.73
C PHE A 22 -3.67 1.95 8.13
N GLY A 23 -4.30 2.62 7.18
CA GLY A 23 -5.10 3.82 7.43
C GLY A 23 -6.59 3.54 7.35
N PHE A 24 -7.33 3.99 8.34
CA PHE A 24 -8.78 3.90 8.39
C PHE A 24 -9.37 5.29 8.59
N LYS A 25 -10.54 5.54 8.01
CA LYS A 25 -11.22 6.83 8.12
C LYS A 25 -11.68 7.13 9.55
N ASP A 26 -12.23 6.12 10.21
CA ASP A 26 -12.76 6.20 11.56
C ASP A 26 -12.84 4.78 12.18
N GLU A 27 -13.23 4.70 13.46
CA GLU A 27 -13.33 3.43 14.17
C GLU A 27 -14.32 2.44 13.53
N ASN A 28 -15.41 2.94 12.91
CA ASN A 28 -16.41 2.10 12.27
C ASN A 28 -15.92 1.50 10.95
N SER A 29 -14.96 2.14 10.31
CA SER A 29 -14.35 1.67 9.06
C SER A 29 -13.18 0.70 9.25
N VAL A 30 -12.82 0.38 10.50
CA VAL A 30 -11.76 -0.59 10.80
C VAL A 30 -12.19 -1.99 10.39
N LEU A 31 -11.41 -2.56 9.46
CA LEU A 31 -11.57 -3.92 8.94
C LEU A 31 -10.63 -4.89 9.67
N PHE A 32 -10.87 -6.19 9.52
CA PHE A 32 -10.00 -7.26 10.04
C PHE A 32 -9.69 -7.14 11.53
N LYS A 33 -10.71 -6.79 12.35
CA LYS A 33 -10.53 -6.48 13.78
C LYS A 33 -9.86 -7.59 14.58
N ASP A 34 -10.15 -8.83 14.22
CA ASP A 34 -9.60 -10.01 14.91
C ASP A 34 -8.13 -10.27 14.49
N GLU A 35 -7.79 -9.96 13.22
CA GLU A 35 -6.47 -10.18 12.67
C GLU A 35 -5.47 -9.05 13.01
N LEU A 36 -5.95 -7.82 13.27
CA LEU A 36 -5.07 -6.68 13.55
C LEU A 36 -4.16 -6.94 14.76
N GLY A 37 -4.68 -7.59 15.80
CA GLY A 37 -3.89 -7.99 16.98
C GLY A 37 -2.77 -8.94 16.61
N LEU A 38 -3.08 -9.97 15.82
CA LEU A 38 -2.13 -10.98 15.37
C LEU A 38 -1.04 -10.36 14.46
N TRP A 39 -1.42 -9.43 13.59
CA TRP A 39 -0.45 -8.75 12.73
C TRP A 39 0.49 -7.83 13.51
N LYS A 40 -0.02 -7.17 14.56
CA LYS A 40 0.80 -6.33 15.44
C LYS A 40 1.85 -7.12 16.23
N GLU A 41 1.53 -8.36 16.60
CA GLU A 41 2.48 -9.26 17.26
C GLU A 41 3.54 -9.80 16.31
N LYS A 42 3.16 -10.02 15.04
CA LYS A 42 4.01 -10.69 14.05
C LYS A 42 4.85 -9.74 13.21
N PHE A 43 4.33 -8.55 12.91
CA PHE A 43 4.96 -7.59 11.99
C PHE A 43 5.15 -6.25 12.69
N ASN A 44 6.06 -5.44 12.18
CA ASN A 44 6.11 -4.02 12.56
C ASN A 44 4.92 -3.30 11.91
N THR A 45 3.86 -3.05 12.68
CA THR A 45 2.61 -2.47 12.16
C THR A 45 2.28 -1.14 12.82
N ILE A 46 1.82 -0.20 11.99
CA ILE A 46 1.27 1.08 12.40
C ILE A 46 -0.19 1.14 11.94
N TYR A 47 -1.11 1.35 12.86
CA TYR A 47 -2.52 1.59 12.56
C TYR A 47 -2.84 3.06 12.74
N THR A 48 -3.50 3.69 11.77
CA THR A 48 -3.87 5.11 11.83
C THR A 48 -5.37 5.31 11.66
N LEU A 49 -5.90 6.33 12.32
CA LEU A 49 -7.27 6.82 12.17
C LEU A 49 -7.23 8.27 11.72
N ASP A 50 -7.93 8.60 10.63
CA ASP A 50 -8.06 9.99 10.18
C ASP A 50 -8.93 10.81 11.15
N LYS A 51 -9.94 10.15 11.77
CA LYS A 51 -10.86 10.76 12.72
C LYS A 51 -11.16 9.81 13.89
N GLY A 52 -11.22 10.40 15.08
CA GLY A 52 -11.49 9.67 16.32
C GLY A 52 -10.22 9.19 17.01
N GLU A 53 -10.41 8.53 18.12
CA GLU A 53 -9.34 7.96 18.93
C GLU A 53 -9.67 6.51 19.26
N LYS A 54 -8.69 5.65 19.15
CA LYS A 54 -8.80 4.23 19.50
C LYS A 54 -7.46 3.75 20.06
N GLU A 55 -7.54 3.00 21.15
CA GLU A 55 -6.34 2.41 21.75
C GLU A 55 -5.57 1.55 20.74
N GLY A 56 -4.26 1.80 20.64
CA GLY A 56 -3.37 1.12 19.71
C GLY A 56 -3.37 1.66 18.28
N PHE A 57 -4.08 2.78 18.04
CA PHE A 57 -4.09 3.50 16.77
C PHE A 57 -3.46 4.89 16.95
N GLU A 58 -2.74 5.34 15.92
CA GLU A 58 -2.20 6.67 15.82
C GLU A 58 -3.21 7.62 15.15
N ASN A 59 -3.29 8.85 15.59
CA ASN A 59 -4.17 9.84 14.98
C ASN A 59 -3.52 10.49 13.76
N GLY A 60 -4.29 10.64 12.70
CA GLY A 60 -3.88 11.33 11.47
C GLY A 60 -3.73 10.42 10.26
N LEU A 61 -3.39 11.04 9.15
CA LEU A 61 -3.24 10.37 7.86
C LEU A 61 -2.03 9.45 7.83
N VAL A 62 -2.09 8.39 7.05
CA VAL A 62 -0.95 7.48 6.79
C VAL A 62 0.33 8.24 6.45
N THR A 63 0.23 9.28 5.64
CA THR A 63 1.37 10.11 5.19
C THR A 63 2.16 10.75 6.33
N THR A 64 1.52 11.07 7.45
CA THR A 64 2.19 11.70 8.60
C THR A 64 3.04 10.71 9.42
N HIS A 65 2.81 9.43 9.24
CA HIS A 65 3.48 8.36 9.98
C HIS A 65 4.55 7.59 9.19
N LEU A 66 4.75 7.92 7.91
CA LEU A 66 5.73 7.23 7.05
C LEU A 66 7.17 7.37 7.57
N SER A 67 7.50 8.49 8.20
CA SER A 67 8.82 8.72 8.81
C SER A 67 9.16 7.78 9.97
N LYS A 68 8.14 7.10 10.54
CA LYS A 68 8.33 6.09 11.60
C LYS A 68 8.80 4.74 11.04
N LEU A 69 8.74 4.54 9.72
CA LEU A 69 9.22 3.33 9.08
C LEU A 69 10.76 3.27 9.10
N PRO A 70 11.36 2.13 9.42
CA PRO A 70 12.80 1.98 9.53
C PRO A 70 13.47 1.80 8.15
N LEU A 71 13.25 2.74 7.22
CA LEU A 71 13.76 2.66 5.84
C LEU A 71 15.29 2.54 5.81
N GLU A 72 15.99 3.28 6.66
CA GLU A 72 17.46 3.26 6.76
C GLU A 72 18.01 1.88 7.15
N LYS A 73 17.26 1.09 7.94
CA LYS A 73 17.66 -0.26 8.38
C LYS A 73 17.86 -1.20 7.20
N PHE A 74 17.09 -1.03 6.14
CA PHE A 74 17.12 -1.90 4.97
C PHE A 74 18.08 -1.40 3.88
N LYS A 75 18.74 -0.27 4.10
CA LYS A 75 19.57 0.42 3.09
C LYS A 75 18.77 0.55 1.80
N ASP A 76 19.25 0.04 0.68
CA ASP A 76 18.51 0.09 -0.59
C ASP A 76 17.79 -1.24 -0.94
N ASN A 77 17.70 -2.17 0.00
CA ASN A 77 17.10 -3.48 -0.23
C ASN A 77 15.67 -3.56 0.31
N TYR A 78 14.77 -2.73 -0.22
CA TYR A 78 13.35 -2.75 0.10
C TYR A 78 12.50 -2.34 -1.11
N GLU A 79 11.23 -2.66 -1.04
CA GLU A 79 10.20 -2.21 -1.97
C GLU A 79 9.02 -1.67 -1.17
N VAL A 80 8.36 -0.64 -1.70
CA VAL A 80 7.17 -0.02 -1.12
C VAL A 80 5.98 -0.36 -1.98
N ILE A 81 4.94 -0.92 -1.37
CA ILE A 81 3.67 -1.23 -2.06
C ILE A 81 2.57 -0.41 -1.42
N ILE A 82 1.86 0.37 -2.23
CA ILE A 82 0.78 1.25 -1.80
C ILE A 82 -0.52 0.79 -2.43
N VAL A 83 -1.53 0.56 -1.60
CA VAL A 83 -2.87 0.14 -2.03
C VAL A 83 -3.91 1.02 -1.36
N GLY A 84 -4.83 1.57 -2.14
CA GLY A 84 -5.92 2.39 -1.60
C GLY A 84 -6.51 3.38 -2.61
N PRO A 85 -7.28 4.38 -2.15
CA PRO A 85 -7.84 5.41 -3.01
C PRO A 85 -6.76 6.18 -3.79
N PRO A 86 -7.03 6.61 -5.04
CA PRO A 86 -6.03 7.27 -5.90
C PRO A 86 -5.34 8.46 -5.23
N MET A 87 -6.08 9.33 -4.55
CA MET A 87 -5.50 10.49 -3.86
C MET A 87 -4.55 10.07 -2.72
N MET A 88 -4.92 9.05 -1.96
CA MET A 88 -4.05 8.51 -0.90
C MET A 88 -2.77 7.93 -1.50
N MET A 89 -2.88 7.13 -2.55
CA MET A 89 -1.72 6.54 -3.23
C MET A 89 -0.78 7.63 -3.77
N LYS A 90 -1.33 8.68 -4.41
CA LYS A 90 -0.57 9.82 -4.94
C LYS A 90 0.23 10.52 -3.83
N PHE A 91 -0.43 10.94 -2.76
CA PHE A 91 0.24 11.67 -1.68
C PHE A 91 1.21 10.79 -0.90
N THR A 92 0.87 9.53 -0.67
CA THR A 92 1.77 8.59 0.01
C THR A 92 3.04 8.34 -0.82
N ALA A 93 2.91 8.15 -2.13
CA ALA A 93 4.07 7.98 -3.01
C ALA A 93 4.95 9.23 -3.04
N LEU A 94 4.36 10.43 -3.14
CA LEU A 94 5.09 11.69 -3.08
C LEU A 94 5.85 11.87 -1.77
N GLU A 95 5.25 11.46 -0.66
CA GLU A 95 5.90 11.56 0.65
C GLU A 95 7.07 10.57 0.77
N PHE A 96 6.94 9.35 0.25
CA PHE A 96 8.06 8.41 0.17
C PHE A 96 9.22 8.95 -0.68
N VAL A 97 8.92 9.59 -1.82
CA VAL A 97 9.95 10.24 -2.65
C VAL A 97 10.67 11.36 -1.88
N LYS A 98 9.96 12.17 -1.11
CA LYS A 98 10.56 13.19 -0.23
C LYS A 98 11.45 12.59 0.87
N LEU A 99 11.09 11.42 1.37
CA LEU A 99 11.90 10.65 2.33
C LEU A 99 13.12 9.98 1.69
N GLY A 100 13.34 10.18 0.39
CA GLY A 100 14.49 9.66 -0.34
C GLY A 100 14.30 8.27 -0.95
N VAL A 101 13.08 7.74 -0.97
CA VAL A 101 12.79 6.46 -1.63
C VAL A 101 12.78 6.65 -3.14
N PRO A 102 13.60 5.89 -3.91
CA PRO A 102 13.60 5.95 -5.36
C PRO A 102 12.24 5.57 -5.95
N GLU A 103 11.78 6.30 -6.98
CA GLU A 103 10.48 6.05 -7.63
C GLU A 103 10.34 4.61 -8.16
N ASP A 104 11.42 4.02 -8.63
CA ASP A 104 11.46 2.65 -9.17
C ASP A 104 11.28 1.56 -8.11
N LYS A 105 11.35 1.92 -6.82
CA LYS A 105 11.09 1.03 -5.69
C LYS A 105 9.69 1.16 -5.11
N ILE A 106 8.89 2.07 -5.64
CA ILE A 106 7.51 2.30 -5.22
C ILE A 106 6.56 1.66 -6.23
N TYR A 107 5.63 0.88 -5.73
CA TYR A 107 4.58 0.23 -6.49
C TYR A 107 3.22 0.65 -5.98
N VAL A 108 2.27 0.88 -6.89
CA VAL A 108 0.88 1.22 -6.57
C VAL A 108 -0.06 0.22 -7.20
N SER A 109 -1.12 -0.14 -6.48
CA SER A 109 -2.14 -1.07 -6.95
C SER A 109 -3.43 -0.33 -7.26
N PHE A 110 -3.81 -0.30 -8.54
CA PHE A 110 -5.05 0.34 -8.98
C PHE A 110 -6.23 -0.61 -8.87
N GLU A 111 -7.29 -0.14 -8.23
CA GLU A 111 -8.60 -0.77 -8.29
C GLU A 111 -9.43 -0.15 -9.40
N ARG A 112 -9.83 -0.95 -10.38
CA ARG A 112 -10.70 -0.55 -11.50
C ARG A 112 -11.74 -1.62 -11.75
N LYS A 113 -12.91 -1.18 -12.20
CA LYS A 113 -13.95 -2.11 -12.61
C LYS A 113 -13.46 -2.93 -13.81
N MET A 114 -13.27 -4.21 -13.61
CA MET A 114 -12.87 -5.14 -14.66
C MET A 114 -14.07 -5.99 -15.09
N SER A 115 -14.38 -5.99 -16.39
CA SER A 115 -15.46 -6.81 -16.95
C SER A 115 -14.92 -7.93 -17.84
N CYS A 116 -14.07 -7.62 -18.81
CA CYS A 116 -13.54 -8.63 -19.74
C CYS A 116 -12.16 -9.18 -19.33
N ALA A 117 -11.35 -8.41 -18.60
CA ALA A 117 -9.99 -8.73 -18.19
C ALA A 117 -8.99 -9.06 -19.34
N ILE A 118 -9.33 -8.74 -20.57
CA ILE A 118 -8.55 -9.03 -21.80
C ILE A 118 -8.35 -7.80 -22.69
N GLY A 119 -8.48 -6.58 -22.13
CA GLY A 119 -8.23 -5.33 -22.84
C GLY A 119 -9.23 -4.94 -23.92
N LYS A 120 -10.45 -5.50 -23.93
CA LYS A 120 -11.44 -5.23 -24.98
C LYS A 120 -12.50 -4.21 -24.62
N CYS A 121 -13.05 -4.27 -23.38
CA CYS A 121 -14.25 -3.50 -23.05
C CYS A 121 -13.98 -2.05 -22.61
N GLY A 122 -12.75 -1.69 -22.24
CA GLY A 122 -12.36 -0.35 -21.81
C GLY A 122 -12.74 0.05 -20.38
N HIS A 123 -13.51 -0.77 -19.62
CA HIS A 123 -13.96 -0.41 -18.28
C HIS A 123 -12.81 -0.13 -17.28
N CYS A 124 -11.69 -0.84 -17.40
CA CYS A 124 -10.54 -0.68 -16.53
C CYS A 124 -9.50 0.32 -17.08
N ARG A 125 -9.78 0.98 -18.21
CA ARG A 125 -8.82 1.89 -18.86
C ARG A 125 -8.61 3.17 -18.04
N ILE A 126 -7.37 3.58 -17.95
CA ILE A 126 -6.95 4.90 -17.49
C ILE A 126 -6.11 5.47 -18.63
N ASP A 127 -6.55 6.54 -19.26
CA ASP A 127 -5.99 7.08 -20.51
C ASP A 127 -5.79 5.97 -21.56
N GLU A 128 -4.57 5.71 -21.99
CA GLU A 128 -4.25 4.66 -22.95
C GLU A 128 -3.89 3.32 -22.30
N THR A 129 -3.87 3.25 -20.94
CA THR A 129 -3.44 2.07 -20.18
C THR A 129 -4.62 1.19 -19.79
N TYR A 130 -4.56 -0.08 -20.12
CA TYR A 130 -5.52 -1.10 -19.69
C TYR A 130 -5.01 -1.78 -18.41
N VAL A 131 -5.61 -1.45 -17.27
CA VAL A 131 -5.19 -2.00 -15.96
C VAL A 131 -5.26 -3.54 -15.93
N CYS A 132 -6.19 -4.15 -16.64
CA CYS A 132 -6.30 -5.61 -16.70
C CYS A 132 -5.18 -6.31 -17.49
N LEU A 133 -4.47 -5.58 -18.37
CA LEU A 133 -3.38 -6.14 -19.18
C LEU A 133 -2.01 -5.80 -18.58
N GLU A 134 -1.83 -4.56 -18.12
CA GLU A 134 -0.55 -4.01 -17.74
C GLU A 134 -0.34 -3.97 -16.22
N GLY A 135 -1.42 -4.04 -15.44
CA GLY A 135 -1.43 -4.01 -13.98
C GLY A 135 -2.10 -5.24 -13.37
N PRO A 136 -2.80 -5.13 -12.21
CA PRO A 136 -3.17 -3.89 -11.52
C PRO A 136 -2.05 -3.19 -10.75
N VAL A 137 -0.92 -3.85 -10.52
CA VAL A 137 0.23 -3.26 -9.80
C VAL A 137 1.19 -2.63 -10.80
N PHE A 138 1.46 -1.35 -10.61
CA PHE A 138 2.36 -0.57 -11.47
C PHE A 138 3.50 0.00 -10.67
N ASN A 139 4.69 0.05 -11.27
CA ASN A 139 5.78 0.85 -10.74
C ASN A 139 5.41 2.34 -10.78
N TYR A 140 5.78 3.10 -9.76
CA TYR A 140 5.40 4.50 -9.62
C TYR A 140 5.95 5.38 -10.74
N THR A 141 7.07 5.02 -11.36
CA THR A 141 7.62 5.74 -12.52
C THR A 141 6.60 5.87 -13.66
N LYS A 142 5.76 4.84 -13.86
CA LYS A 142 4.64 4.84 -14.80
C LYS A 142 3.35 5.34 -14.15
N ALA A 143 3.08 4.91 -12.94
CA ALA A 143 1.81 5.16 -12.25
C ALA A 143 1.58 6.63 -11.94
N LYS A 144 2.61 7.45 -11.78
CA LYS A 144 2.45 8.88 -11.46
C LYS A 144 1.63 9.62 -12.52
N SER A 145 1.76 9.27 -13.80
CA SER A 145 0.93 9.86 -14.86
C SER A 145 -0.50 9.33 -14.88
N LEU A 146 -0.77 8.19 -14.24
CA LEU A 146 -2.11 7.59 -14.12
C LEU A 146 -2.86 8.05 -12.87
N LEU A 147 -2.16 8.72 -11.94
CA LEU A 147 -2.70 9.27 -10.68
C LEU A 147 -3.03 10.77 -10.77
N ASP A 148 -2.68 11.42 -11.87
CA ASP A 148 -2.95 12.84 -12.15
C ASP A 148 -4.40 13.12 -12.67
#